data_71bd5b4c49381725b4cfceeab3060103
#
_entry.id   71bd5b4c49381725b4cfceeab3060103
#
_cell.length_a   1.000
_cell.length_b   1.000
_cell.length_c   1.000
_cell.angle_alpha   90.00
_cell.angle_beta   90.00
_cell.angle_gamma   90.00
#
_symmetry.space_group_name_H-M   'P 1'
#
loop_
_entity.id
_entity.type
_entity.pdbx_description
1 polymer ?
#
loop_
_entity_poly.entity_id
_entity_poly.type
_entity_poly.pdbx_seq_one_letter_code
_entity_poly.pdbx_strand_id
1 'polypeptide(L)'
;DTAKISDLERSYQLRMQYYPSKTKEGAVLSKLAQVRFDKGIGTKQEQFSYFDAAFKKDQVNFKSPKALYTYFSLAKDLYIDGEKDLQEVFNLYDVVKNKMEVEEGKLAKLLTALIDKEDAGQAMSSKEKKRLSDYEKNLRIFGKVKGSVDTKLGNVADCPNLVILYNKDFEAMKDDISWIRNAAGRLSGKDCTEDPLFIKLVEQLDRLEPSADTKMYLGQLEAQSGNASKALVYYEQSATMQTDPNKQARIYYKIAEEKRKSGRYNAARTYYNKVLNVKPNDGRSYLKIAAMIAKSSSDCGGT
;
A
#
# COMPACT_ATOMS: atom_id res chain seq x y z
N ASP A 1 4.85 15.87 38.93
CA ASP A 1 5.15 16.02 37.50
C ASP A 1 4.06 16.74 36.68
N THR A 2 2.81 16.76 37.13
CA THR A 2 1.69 17.45 36.46
C THR A 2 1.91 18.96 36.36
N ALA A 3 2.47 19.58 37.42
CA ALA A 3 2.81 21.01 37.42
C ALA A 3 3.80 21.37 36.30
N LYS A 4 4.85 20.58 36.09
CA LYS A 4 5.84 20.80 35.02
C LYS A 4 5.23 20.72 33.62
N ILE A 5 4.22 19.88 33.44
CA ILE A 5 3.51 19.76 32.15
C ILE A 5 2.63 20.99 31.94
N SER A 6 1.93 21.46 32.96
CA SER A 6 1.15 22.70 32.89
C SER A 6 2.05 23.90 32.56
N ASP A 7 3.24 23.99 33.14
CA ASP A 7 4.21 25.04 32.83
C ASP A 7 4.71 24.94 31.37
N LEU A 8 4.96 23.71 30.87
CA LEU A 8 5.34 23.47 29.49
C LEU A 8 4.21 23.90 28.54
N GLU A 9 2.98 23.53 28.83
CA GLU A 9 1.79 23.92 28.04
C GLU A 9 1.65 25.44 27.99
N ARG A 10 1.72 26.09 29.15
CA ARG A 10 1.67 27.54 29.25
C ARG A 10 2.78 28.21 28.45
N SER A 11 4.00 27.70 28.53
CA SER A 11 5.14 28.21 27.75
C SER A 11 4.91 28.12 26.25
N TYR A 12 4.34 27.01 25.76
CA TYR A 12 4.01 26.83 24.35
C TYR A 12 2.81 27.68 23.93
N GLN A 13 1.80 27.82 24.75
CA GLN A 13 0.66 28.74 24.51
C GLN A 13 1.15 30.20 24.37
N LEU A 14 1.98 30.68 25.29
CA LEU A 14 2.59 32.01 25.20
C LEU A 14 3.43 32.16 23.93
N ARG A 15 4.20 31.11 23.55
CA ARG A 15 4.99 31.15 22.33
C ARG A 15 4.09 31.23 21.08
N MET A 16 2.98 30.48 21.01
CA MET A 16 2.03 30.57 19.90
C MET A 16 1.35 31.93 19.84
N GLN A 17 1.03 32.52 21.00
CA GLN A 17 0.39 33.82 21.12
C GLN A 17 1.31 34.97 20.69
N TYR A 18 2.55 35.00 21.21
CA TYR A 18 3.46 36.14 21.00
C TYR A 18 4.39 35.96 19.80
N TYR A 19 4.58 34.75 19.29
CA TYR A 19 5.46 34.47 18.15
C TYR A 19 4.78 33.57 17.11
N PRO A 20 3.57 33.90 16.61
CA PRO A 20 2.83 33.01 15.72
C PRO A 20 3.58 32.75 14.41
N SER A 21 4.21 33.75 13.82
CA SER A 21 4.97 33.58 12.56
C SER A 21 6.22 32.69 12.67
N LYS A 22 6.75 32.53 13.88
CA LYS A 22 7.93 31.69 14.17
C LYS A 22 7.56 30.33 14.79
N THR A 23 6.29 30.13 15.10
CA THR A 23 5.81 28.92 15.78
C THR A 23 4.99 28.07 14.84
N LYS A 24 5.43 26.84 14.61
CA LYS A 24 4.70 25.84 13.83
C LYS A 24 3.74 25.11 14.77
N GLU A 25 2.47 25.50 14.77
CA GLU A 25 1.47 25.04 15.74
C GLU A 25 1.35 23.52 15.77
N GLY A 26 1.22 22.86 14.61
CA GLY A 26 1.12 21.40 14.52
C GLY A 26 2.32 20.67 15.12
N ALA A 27 3.53 21.22 14.97
CA ALA A 27 4.73 20.65 15.59
C ALA A 27 4.75 20.81 17.12
N VAL A 28 4.24 21.92 17.62
CA VAL A 28 4.18 22.20 19.07
C VAL A 28 3.07 21.36 19.72
N LEU A 29 1.86 21.41 19.17
CA LEU A 29 0.70 20.70 19.69
C LEU A 29 0.90 19.19 19.66
N SER A 30 1.51 18.65 18.58
CA SER A 30 1.83 17.21 18.51
C SER A 30 2.84 16.77 19.59
N LYS A 31 3.80 17.63 19.95
CA LYS A 31 4.73 17.36 21.05
C LYS A 31 4.02 17.37 22.39
N LEU A 32 3.11 18.32 22.64
CA LEU A 32 2.33 18.36 23.86
C LEU A 32 1.44 17.14 24.02
N ALA A 33 0.72 16.77 22.94
CA ALA A 33 -0.07 15.55 22.91
C ALA A 33 0.78 14.31 23.23
N GLN A 34 1.98 14.22 22.65
CA GLN A 34 2.90 13.09 22.89
C GLN A 34 3.39 13.07 24.35
N VAL A 35 3.72 14.21 24.95
CA VAL A 35 4.13 14.27 26.35
C VAL A 35 3.00 13.83 27.27
N ARG A 36 1.76 14.25 27.03
CA ARG A 36 0.58 13.78 27.81
C ARG A 36 0.42 12.29 27.69
N PHE A 37 0.50 11.72 26.49
CA PHE A 37 0.44 10.30 26.26
C PHE A 37 1.56 9.53 26.99
N ASP A 38 2.82 9.97 26.81
CA ASP A 38 4.01 9.34 27.41
C ASP A 38 3.96 9.36 28.94
N LYS A 39 3.21 10.29 29.54
CA LYS A 39 3.01 10.42 31.00
C LYS A 39 1.70 9.81 31.49
N GLY A 40 0.89 9.22 30.62
CA GLY A 40 -0.38 8.62 30.99
C GLY A 40 -1.42 9.62 31.52
N ILE A 41 -1.39 10.87 31.03
CA ILE A 41 -2.31 11.92 31.47
C ILE A 41 -3.58 11.90 30.66
N GLY A 42 -4.71 11.79 31.35
CA GLY A 42 -6.05 11.72 30.78
C GLY A 42 -6.44 10.32 30.31
N THR A 43 -7.70 10.16 29.94
CA THR A 43 -8.25 8.95 29.33
C THR A 43 -7.74 8.76 27.90
N LYS A 44 -7.89 7.57 27.32
CA LYS A 44 -7.54 7.31 25.91
C LYS A 44 -8.27 8.29 24.97
N GLN A 45 -9.56 8.55 25.25
CA GLN A 45 -10.37 9.47 24.45
C GLN A 45 -9.83 10.92 24.52
N GLU A 46 -9.45 11.39 25.72
CA GLU A 46 -8.83 12.72 25.88
C GLU A 46 -7.47 12.78 25.16
N GLN A 47 -6.64 11.76 25.33
CA GLN A 47 -5.35 11.67 24.64
C GLN A 47 -5.53 11.69 23.12
N PHE A 48 -6.46 10.89 22.57
CA PHE A 48 -6.81 10.91 21.16
C PHE A 48 -7.24 12.32 20.71
N SER A 49 -8.10 12.98 21.47
CA SER A 49 -8.61 14.31 21.15
C SER A 49 -7.50 15.36 21.04
N TYR A 50 -6.46 15.27 21.85
CA TYR A 50 -5.29 16.18 21.75
C TYR A 50 -4.51 15.97 20.44
N PHE A 51 -4.31 14.73 20.00
CA PHE A 51 -3.66 14.46 18.72
C PHE A 51 -4.54 14.87 17.54
N ASP A 52 -5.83 14.60 17.61
CA ASP A 52 -6.81 14.95 16.58
C ASP A 52 -6.90 16.47 16.38
N ALA A 53 -7.03 17.21 17.48
CA ALA A 53 -7.03 18.67 17.46
C ALA A 53 -5.73 19.25 16.91
N ALA A 54 -4.57 18.71 17.32
CA ALA A 54 -3.27 19.14 16.84
C ALA A 54 -3.12 18.88 15.34
N PHE A 55 -3.55 17.72 14.87
CA PHE A 55 -3.50 17.34 13.46
C PHE A 55 -4.41 18.22 12.60
N LYS A 56 -5.67 18.41 13.01
CA LYS A 56 -6.65 19.27 12.32
C LYS A 56 -6.22 20.73 12.28
N LYS A 57 -5.59 21.23 13.36
CA LYS A 57 -5.17 22.64 13.46
C LYS A 57 -4.04 23.00 12.49
N ASP A 58 -3.03 22.14 12.34
CA ASP A 58 -1.89 22.38 11.44
C ASP A 58 -1.27 21.05 10.98
N GLN A 59 -1.98 20.40 10.06
CA GLN A 59 -1.56 19.14 9.44
C GLN A 59 -0.20 19.24 8.75
N VAL A 60 0.11 20.41 8.16
CA VAL A 60 1.37 20.62 7.42
C VAL A 60 2.58 20.44 8.34
N ASN A 61 2.50 20.93 9.56
CA ASN A 61 3.60 20.88 10.53
C ASN A 61 3.48 19.74 11.55
N PHE A 62 2.43 18.92 11.50
CA PHE A 62 2.34 17.68 12.25
C PHE A 62 3.17 16.59 11.54
N LYS A 63 4.48 16.52 11.84
CA LYS A 63 5.46 15.72 11.06
C LYS A 63 6.13 14.60 11.85
N SER A 64 5.88 14.50 13.16
CA SER A 64 6.53 13.50 14.00
C SER A 64 6.02 12.09 13.68
N PRO A 65 6.87 11.16 13.22
CA PRO A 65 6.46 9.76 12.99
C PRO A 65 5.89 9.12 14.26
N LYS A 66 6.51 9.38 15.43
CA LYS A 66 6.03 8.89 16.73
C LYS A 66 4.63 9.41 17.04
N ALA A 67 4.37 10.71 16.83
CA ALA A 67 3.06 11.29 17.08
C ALA A 67 1.99 10.75 16.13
N LEU A 68 2.31 10.56 14.85
CA LEU A 68 1.41 9.94 13.87
C LEU A 68 1.07 8.49 14.26
N TYR A 69 2.06 7.72 14.70
CA TYR A 69 1.86 6.36 15.20
C TYR A 69 0.96 6.33 16.45
N THR A 70 1.24 7.21 17.42
CA THR A 70 0.47 7.27 18.67
C THR A 70 -0.98 7.66 18.39
N TYR A 71 -1.19 8.65 17.52
CA TYR A 71 -2.51 9.11 17.10
C TYR A 71 -3.34 7.97 16.49
N PHE A 72 -2.75 7.23 15.55
CA PHE A 72 -3.41 6.07 14.95
C PHE A 72 -3.63 4.94 15.97
N SER A 73 -2.63 4.66 16.83
CA SER A 73 -2.74 3.61 17.85
C SER A 73 -3.89 3.85 18.81
N LEU A 74 -4.09 5.10 19.25
CA LEU A 74 -5.19 5.50 20.11
C LEU A 74 -6.55 5.30 19.43
N ALA A 75 -6.69 5.64 18.15
CA ALA A 75 -7.93 5.39 17.41
C ALA A 75 -8.27 3.90 17.35
N LYS A 76 -7.26 3.05 17.07
CA LYS A 76 -7.42 1.60 17.03
C LYS A 76 -7.78 1.04 18.43
N ASP A 77 -7.15 1.55 19.49
CA ASP A 77 -7.42 1.11 20.86
C ASP A 77 -8.82 1.53 21.31
N LEU A 78 -9.30 2.73 20.93
CA LEU A 78 -10.69 3.17 21.12
C LEU A 78 -11.71 2.31 20.35
N TYR A 79 -11.36 1.84 19.15
CA TYR A 79 -12.19 0.88 18.44
C TYR A 79 -12.33 -0.45 19.21
N ILE A 80 -11.23 -0.98 19.76
CA ILE A 80 -11.26 -2.20 20.58
C ILE A 80 -12.10 -2.01 21.84
N ASP A 81 -12.05 -0.82 22.44
CA ASP A 81 -12.84 -0.47 23.62
C ASP A 81 -14.33 -0.19 23.26
N GLY A 82 -14.72 -0.20 21.97
CA GLY A 82 -16.08 0.06 21.48
C GLY A 82 -16.47 1.53 21.42
N GLU A 83 -15.49 2.45 21.54
CA GLU A 83 -15.70 3.90 21.54
C GLU A 83 -15.55 4.54 20.14
N LYS A 84 -15.08 3.78 19.14
CA LYS A 84 -14.98 4.17 17.73
C LYS A 84 -15.44 3.06 16.82
N ASP A 85 -15.90 3.42 15.62
CA ASP A 85 -16.17 2.42 14.61
C ASP A 85 -14.92 2.09 13.75
N LEU A 86 -14.99 0.97 13.04
CA LEU A 86 -13.88 0.48 12.23
C LEU A 86 -13.60 1.41 11.03
N GLN A 87 -14.62 2.08 10.48
CA GLN A 87 -14.46 3.02 9.38
C GLN A 87 -13.61 4.23 9.81
N GLU A 88 -13.83 4.76 11.01
CA GLU A 88 -13.02 5.86 11.54
C GLU A 88 -11.53 5.47 11.65
N VAL A 89 -11.25 4.22 12.07
CA VAL A 89 -9.87 3.70 12.14
C VAL A 89 -9.24 3.60 10.75
N PHE A 90 -9.98 3.11 9.75
CA PHE A 90 -9.49 3.03 8.37
C PHE A 90 -9.26 4.40 7.75
N ASN A 91 -10.20 5.32 7.94
CA ASN A 91 -10.06 6.70 7.43
C ASN A 91 -8.81 7.37 8.03
N LEU A 92 -8.60 7.21 9.33
CA LEU A 92 -7.42 7.76 9.98
C LEU A 92 -6.13 7.05 9.54
N TYR A 93 -6.17 5.73 9.29
CA TYR A 93 -5.03 5.02 8.73
C TYR A 93 -4.59 5.62 7.40
N ASP A 94 -5.53 5.84 6.47
CA ASP A 94 -5.21 6.41 5.16
C ASP A 94 -4.62 7.81 5.27
N VAL A 95 -5.20 8.64 6.14
CA VAL A 95 -4.70 10.00 6.40
C VAL A 95 -3.29 9.97 6.97
N VAL A 96 -3.04 9.13 7.98
CA VAL A 96 -1.73 9.01 8.63
C VAL A 96 -0.69 8.41 7.69
N LYS A 97 -1.06 7.38 6.93
CA LYS A 97 -0.18 6.73 5.94
C LYS A 97 0.26 7.71 4.85
N ASN A 98 -0.71 8.38 4.23
CA ASN A 98 -0.44 9.41 3.22
C ASN A 98 0.45 10.54 3.78
N LYS A 99 0.18 11.00 5.00
CA LYS A 99 1.01 12.01 5.65
C LYS A 99 2.46 11.55 5.82
N MET A 100 2.68 10.30 6.25
CA MET A 100 4.03 9.73 6.36
C MET A 100 4.73 9.67 5.00
N GLU A 101 4.04 9.22 3.95
CA GLU A 101 4.59 9.12 2.59
C GLU A 101 4.99 10.48 2.01
N VAL A 102 4.17 11.50 2.24
CA VAL A 102 4.49 12.88 1.84
C VAL A 102 5.75 13.40 2.55
N GLU A 103 5.89 13.16 3.85
CA GLU A 103 7.07 13.61 4.59
C GLU A 103 8.33 12.79 4.23
N GLU A 104 8.21 11.47 4.00
CA GLU A 104 9.29 10.65 3.45
C GLU A 104 9.75 11.14 2.08
N GLY A 105 8.81 11.42 1.17
CA GLY A 105 9.14 11.93 -0.17
C GLY A 105 9.88 13.28 -0.12
N LYS A 106 9.53 14.16 0.81
CA LYS A 106 10.27 15.42 1.04
C LYS A 106 11.70 15.18 1.54
N LEU A 107 11.86 14.26 2.50
CA LEU A 107 13.17 13.89 3.04
C LEU A 107 14.04 13.20 1.98
N ALA A 108 13.45 12.29 1.20
CA ALA A 108 14.15 11.60 0.12
C ALA A 108 14.71 12.59 -0.92
N LYS A 109 13.90 13.56 -1.37
CA LYS A 109 14.37 14.61 -2.28
C LYS A 109 15.54 15.43 -1.71
N LEU A 110 15.48 15.77 -0.43
CA LEU A 110 16.56 16.50 0.24
C LEU A 110 17.83 15.65 0.40
N LEU A 111 17.67 14.37 0.65
CA LEU A 111 18.78 13.41 0.73
C LEU A 111 19.44 13.23 -0.64
N THR A 112 18.65 12.97 -1.68
CA THR A 112 19.15 12.81 -3.07
C THR A 112 19.96 14.03 -3.50
N ALA A 113 19.47 15.23 -3.24
CA ALA A 113 20.21 16.47 -3.59
C ALA A 113 21.59 16.59 -2.91
N LEU A 114 21.76 16.01 -1.70
CA LEU A 114 23.06 16.00 -1.03
C LEU A 114 23.97 14.87 -1.57
N ILE A 115 23.40 13.73 -1.92
CA ILE A 115 24.13 12.60 -2.56
C ILE A 115 24.62 13.04 -3.95
N ASP A 116 23.76 13.62 -4.79
CA ASP A 116 24.12 14.11 -6.12
C ASP A 116 25.28 15.12 -6.07
N LYS A 117 25.29 15.97 -5.02
CA LYS A 117 26.37 16.94 -4.79
C LYS A 117 27.70 16.23 -4.45
N GLU A 118 27.66 15.18 -3.63
CA GLU A 118 28.81 14.37 -3.25
C GLU A 118 29.35 13.60 -4.46
N ASP A 119 28.47 12.95 -5.23
CA ASP A 119 28.79 12.19 -6.44
C ASP A 119 29.39 13.07 -7.54
N ALA A 120 28.98 14.35 -7.61
CA ALA A 120 29.59 15.36 -8.48
C ALA A 120 30.96 15.85 -8.01
N GLY A 121 31.54 15.29 -6.96
CA GLY A 121 32.84 15.67 -6.40
C GLY A 121 32.85 17.03 -5.72
N GLN A 122 31.69 17.60 -5.39
CA GLN A 122 31.60 18.88 -4.70
C GLN A 122 31.79 18.72 -3.19
N ALA A 123 32.65 19.56 -2.61
CA ALA A 123 32.92 19.51 -1.18
C ALA A 123 31.67 19.79 -0.35
N MET A 124 31.37 18.86 0.59
CA MET A 124 30.28 19.04 1.55
C MET A 124 30.78 19.73 2.83
N SER A 125 30.06 20.74 3.28
CA SER A 125 30.28 21.37 4.57
C SER A 125 29.91 20.40 5.71
N SER A 126 30.46 20.61 6.91
CA SER A 126 30.12 19.82 8.11
C SER A 126 28.62 19.84 8.42
N LYS A 127 27.93 20.94 8.09
CA LYS A 127 26.47 21.07 8.25
C LYS A 127 25.70 20.20 7.25
N GLU A 128 26.17 20.08 6.03
CA GLU A 128 25.56 19.22 4.99
C GLU A 128 25.77 17.74 5.32
N LYS A 129 26.97 17.33 5.75
CA LYS A 129 27.24 15.96 6.22
C LYS A 129 26.33 15.56 7.38
N LYS A 130 26.14 16.47 8.35
CA LYS A 130 25.19 16.24 9.45
C LYS A 130 23.76 16.09 8.94
N ARG A 131 23.32 16.95 8.01
CA ARG A 131 21.97 16.86 7.42
C ARG A 131 21.76 15.57 6.67
N LEU A 132 22.74 15.09 5.89
CA LEU A 132 22.69 13.82 5.19
C LEU A 132 22.40 12.68 6.17
N SER A 133 23.20 12.54 7.22
CA SER A 133 23.00 11.55 8.27
C SER A 133 21.64 11.69 8.98
N ASP A 134 21.19 12.93 9.27
CA ASP A 134 19.89 13.17 9.89
C ASP A 134 18.72 12.76 8.96
N TYR A 135 18.83 13.00 7.65
CA TYR A 135 17.81 12.61 6.67
C TYR A 135 17.72 11.09 6.53
N GLU A 136 18.86 10.39 6.40
CA GLU A 136 18.92 8.93 6.37
C GLU A 136 18.28 8.30 7.62
N LYS A 137 18.65 8.82 8.80
CA LYS A 137 18.09 8.35 10.07
C LYS A 137 16.58 8.55 10.12
N ASN A 138 16.08 9.72 9.69
CA ASN A 138 14.67 10.04 9.71
C ASN A 138 13.89 9.16 8.71
N LEU A 139 14.40 8.94 7.49
CA LEU A 139 13.78 8.03 6.52
C LEU A 139 13.65 6.61 7.09
N ARG A 140 14.70 6.12 7.76
CA ARG A 140 14.65 4.82 8.43
C ARG A 140 13.60 4.76 9.54
N ILE A 141 13.44 5.84 10.31
CA ILE A 141 12.40 5.95 11.35
C ILE A 141 11.02 5.92 10.71
N PHE A 142 10.76 6.70 9.65
CA PHE A 142 9.48 6.69 8.93
C PHE A 142 9.15 5.30 8.41
N GLY A 143 10.08 4.60 7.75
CA GLY A 143 9.88 3.24 7.25
C GLY A 143 9.49 2.25 8.36
N LYS A 144 10.19 2.28 9.50
CA LYS A 144 9.86 1.44 10.66
C LYS A 144 8.48 1.75 11.23
N VAL A 145 8.15 3.03 11.38
CA VAL A 145 6.88 3.47 11.94
C VAL A 145 5.73 3.14 11.01
N LYS A 146 5.89 3.31 9.70
CA LYS A 146 4.91 2.89 8.70
C LYS A 146 4.59 1.39 8.83
N GLY A 147 5.61 0.54 8.89
CA GLY A 147 5.42 -0.90 9.10
C GLY A 147 4.69 -1.22 10.42
N SER A 148 4.96 -0.45 11.48
CA SER A 148 4.25 -0.62 12.76
C SER A 148 2.78 -0.20 12.68
N VAL A 149 2.45 0.86 11.92
CA VAL A 149 1.05 1.26 11.65
C VAL A 149 0.34 0.19 10.84
N ASP A 150 0.98 -0.35 9.79
CA ASP A 150 0.45 -1.44 8.98
C ASP A 150 0.15 -2.69 9.82
N THR A 151 1.06 -3.07 10.70
CA THR A 151 0.87 -4.20 11.64
C THR A 151 -0.29 -3.94 12.60
N LYS A 152 -0.40 -2.72 13.13
CA LYS A 152 -1.50 -2.34 14.04
C LYS A 152 -2.86 -2.43 13.35
N LEU A 153 -2.98 -1.96 12.11
CA LEU A 153 -4.21 -2.10 11.32
C LEU A 153 -4.48 -3.59 11.03
N GLY A 154 -3.45 -4.34 10.70
CA GLY A 154 -3.55 -5.77 10.40
C GLY A 154 -4.26 -6.60 11.46
N ASN A 155 -4.21 -6.18 12.72
CA ASN A 155 -4.84 -6.86 13.85
C ASN A 155 -6.37 -6.66 13.93
N VAL A 156 -6.93 -5.70 13.18
CA VAL A 156 -8.38 -5.41 13.15
C VAL A 156 -8.97 -5.49 11.74
N ALA A 157 -8.12 -5.59 10.73
CA ALA A 157 -8.48 -5.69 9.33
C ALA A 157 -8.42 -7.15 8.87
N ASP A 158 -9.28 -8.01 9.39
CA ASP A 158 -9.51 -9.37 8.88
C ASP A 158 -10.57 -9.37 7.76
N CYS A 159 -10.72 -10.49 7.06
CA CYS A 159 -11.69 -10.62 5.98
C CYS A 159 -13.12 -10.29 6.39
N PRO A 160 -13.68 -10.86 7.48
CA PRO A 160 -15.04 -10.56 7.87
C PRO A 160 -15.28 -9.06 8.12
N ASN A 161 -14.37 -8.40 8.84
CA ASN A 161 -14.47 -6.99 9.16
C ASN A 161 -14.36 -6.11 7.91
N LEU A 162 -13.42 -6.41 7.01
CA LEU A 162 -13.25 -5.68 5.75
C LEU A 162 -14.47 -5.82 4.84
N VAL A 163 -15.02 -7.04 4.74
CA VAL A 163 -16.20 -7.30 3.90
C VAL A 163 -17.41 -6.54 4.42
N ILE A 164 -17.69 -6.59 5.72
CA ILE A 164 -18.81 -5.85 6.32
C ILE A 164 -18.65 -4.34 6.06
N LEU A 165 -17.45 -3.82 6.31
CA LEU A 165 -17.13 -2.41 6.14
C LEU A 165 -17.38 -1.93 4.71
N TYR A 166 -16.72 -2.58 3.74
CA TYR A 166 -16.76 -2.13 2.35
C TYR A 166 -18.11 -2.44 1.67
N ASN A 167 -18.80 -3.51 2.09
CA ASN A 167 -20.12 -3.80 1.54
C ASN A 167 -21.15 -2.74 1.94
N LYS A 168 -21.06 -2.20 3.16
CA LYS A 168 -21.92 -1.10 3.64
C LYS A 168 -21.80 0.16 2.78
N ASP A 169 -20.57 0.49 2.37
CA ASP A 169 -20.28 1.76 1.71
C ASP A 169 -20.19 1.62 0.17
N PHE A 170 -20.27 0.39 -0.37
CA PHE A 170 -20.05 0.11 -1.79
C PHE A 170 -20.95 0.95 -2.71
N GLU A 171 -22.25 1.00 -2.46
CA GLU A 171 -23.18 1.72 -3.33
C GLU A 171 -22.95 3.24 -3.35
N ALA A 172 -22.51 3.80 -2.23
CA ALA A 172 -22.19 5.23 -2.14
C ALA A 172 -20.82 5.57 -2.76
N MET A 173 -19.89 4.62 -2.78
CA MET A 173 -18.48 4.83 -3.15
C MET A 173 -18.08 4.15 -4.46
N LYS A 174 -19.01 3.46 -5.14
CA LYS A 174 -18.72 2.66 -6.35
C LYS A 174 -18.16 3.44 -7.54
N ASP A 175 -18.27 4.75 -7.54
CA ASP A 175 -17.73 5.62 -8.59
C ASP A 175 -16.43 6.33 -8.16
N ASP A 176 -15.99 6.15 -6.93
CA ASP A 176 -14.69 6.62 -6.44
C ASP A 176 -13.59 5.57 -6.71
N ILE A 177 -12.82 5.80 -7.77
CA ILE A 177 -11.72 4.90 -8.22
C ILE A 177 -10.71 4.66 -7.09
N SER A 178 -10.37 5.70 -6.32
CA SER A 178 -9.38 5.60 -5.25
C SER A 178 -9.89 4.72 -4.12
N TRP A 179 -11.15 4.89 -3.73
CA TRP A 179 -11.78 4.07 -2.70
C TRP A 179 -11.87 2.61 -3.14
N ILE A 180 -12.37 2.33 -4.36
CA ILE A 180 -12.48 0.96 -4.89
C ILE A 180 -11.12 0.28 -4.96
N ARG A 181 -10.11 0.98 -5.47
CA ARG A 181 -8.73 0.44 -5.56
C ARG A 181 -8.19 0.08 -4.18
N ASN A 182 -8.39 0.95 -3.18
CA ASN A 182 -7.97 0.71 -1.81
C ASN A 182 -8.72 -0.47 -1.19
N ALA A 183 -10.03 -0.55 -1.36
CA ALA A 183 -10.86 -1.64 -0.86
C ALA A 183 -10.44 -2.99 -1.47
N ALA A 184 -10.34 -3.06 -2.81
CA ALA A 184 -9.90 -4.26 -3.51
C ALA A 184 -8.47 -4.68 -3.12
N GLY A 185 -7.55 -3.70 -3.02
CA GLY A 185 -6.17 -3.95 -2.60
C GLY A 185 -6.07 -4.50 -1.17
N ARG A 186 -6.89 -4.02 -0.25
CA ARG A 186 -6.92 -4.52 1.14
C ARG A 186 -7.51 -5.92 1.23
N LEU A 187 -8.61 -6.19 0.53
CA LEU A 187 -9.20 -7.53 0.46
C LEU A 187 -8.21 -8.53 -0.16
N SER A 188 -7.56 -8.18 -1.27
CA SER A 188 -6.52 -9.01 -1.88
C SER A 188 -5.33 -9.25 -0.96
N GLY A 189 -4.85 -8.22 -0.25
CA GLY A 189 -3.74 -8.32 0.70
C GLY A 189 -4.04 -9.15 1.95
N LYS A 190 -5.31 -9.54 2.16
CA LYS A 190 -5.78 -10.40 3.25
C LYS A 190 -6.33 -11.74 2.75
N ASP A 191 -6.04 -12.08 1.50
CA ASP A 191 -6.51 -13.31 0.85
C ASP A 191 -8.04 -13.46 0.81
N CYS A 192 -8.77 -12.32 0.81
CA CYS A 192 -10.24 -12.28 0.73
C CYS A 192 -10.74 -12.27 -0.73
N THR A 193 -10.00 -12.85 -1.65
CA THR A 193 -10.27 -12.77 -3.09
C THR A 193 -11.44 -13.65 -3.57
N GLU A 194 -11.91 -14.57 -2.72
CA GLU A 194 -13.06 -15.43 -3.01
C GLU A 194 -14.39 -14.79 -2.58
N ASP A 195 -14.34 -13.68 -1.83
CA ASP A 195 -15.55 -13.00 -1.38
C ASP A 195 -16.27 -12.30 -2.54
N PRO A 196 -17.61 -12.40 -2.63
CA PRO A 196 -18.40 -11.75 -3.68
C PRO A 196 -18.18 -10.23 -3.77
N LEU A 197 -17.87 -9.56 -2.65
CA LEU A 197 -17.57 -8.14 -2.65
C LEU A 197 -16.27 -7.84 -3.40
N PHE A 198 -15.23 -8.68 -3.24
CA PHE A 198 -13.99 -8.50 -3.98
C PHE A 198 -14.23 -8.57 -5.50
N ILE A 199 -15.06 -9.51 -5.94
CA ILE A 199 -15.44 -9.63 -7.35
C ILE A 199 -16.11 -8.34 -7.84
N LYS A 200 -17.12 -7.83 -7.10
CA LYS A 200 -17.80 -6.58 -7.42
C LYS A 200 -16.84 -5.39 -7.50
N LEU A 201 -15.89 -5.30 -6.57
CA LEU A 201 -14.89 -4.22 -6.56
C LEU A 201 -13.97 -4.29 -7.77
N VAL A 202 -13.51 -5.49 -8.15
CA VAL A 202 -12.63 -5.67 -9.33
C VAL A 202 -13.38 -5.39 -10.63
N GLU A 203 -14.62 -5.85 -10.77
CA GLU A 203 -15.49 -5.56 -11.92
C GLU A 203 -15.74 -4.06 -12.06
N GLN A 204 -16.04 -3.40 -10.95
CA GLN A 204 -16.28 -1.96 -10.94
C GLN A 204 -15.00 -1.18 -11.25
N LEU A 205 -13.85 -1.59 -10.69
CA LEU A 205 -12.56 -0.96 -11.00
C LEU A 205 -12.20 -1.14 -12.47
N ASP A 206 -12.43 -2.33 -13.03
CA ASP A 206 -12.18 -2.58 -14.45
C ASP A 206 -13.10 -1.74 -15.37
N ARG A 207 -14.34 -1.48 -14.95
CA ARG A 207 -15.26 -0.62 -15.69
C ARG A 207 -14.82 0.84 -15.69
N LEU A 208 -14.33 1.35 -14.56
CA LEU A 208 -13.93 2.76 -14.39
C LEU A 208 -12.52 3.02 -14.91
N GLU A 209 -11.61 2.11 -14.68
CA GLU A 209 -10.18 2.22 -15.02
C GLU A 209 -9.62 0.84 -15.39
N PRO A 210 -9.84 0.37 -16.63
CA PRO A 210 -9.29 -0.90 -17.08
C PRO A 210 -7.77 -0.94 -16.97
N SER A 211 -7.24 -2.03 -16.41
CA SER A 211 -5.80 -2.22 -16.25
C SER A 211 -5.38 -3.67 -16.48
N ALA A 212 -4.07 -3.89 -16.68
CA ALA A 212 -3.54 -5.25 -16.78
C ALA A 212 -3.85 -6.08 -15.53
N ASP A 213 -3.81 -5.46 -14.36
CA ASP A 213 -4.05 -6.14 -13.09
C ASP A 213 -5.54 -6.49 -12.91
N THR A 214 -6.48 -5.57 -13.22
CA THR A 214 -7.92 -5.88 -13.17
C THR A 214 -8.29 -6.99 -14.13
N LYS A 215 -7.80 -6.94 -15.37
CA LYS A 215 -7.99 -8.02 -16.37
C LYS A 215 -7.40 -9.35 -15.90
N MET A 216 -6.25 -9.33 -15.23
CA MET A 216 -5.65 -10.54 -14.67
C MET A 216 -6.54 -11.17 -13.59
N TYR A 217 -7.07 -10.36 -12.66
CA TYR A 217 -8.00 -10.82 -11.62
C TYR A 217 -9.30 -11.36 -12.20
N LEU A 218 -9.93 -10.67 -13.16
CA LEU A 218 -11.13 -11.16 -13.83
C LEU A 218 -10.88 -12.49 -14.55
N GLY A 219 -9.73 -12.63 -15.20
CA GLY A 219 -9.34 -13.89 -15.81
C GLY A 219 -9.18 -15.03 -14.79
N GLN A 220 -8.66 -14.74 -13.59
CA GLN A 220 -8.56 -15.75 -12.52
C GLN A 220 -9.93 -16.16 -11.99
N LEU A 221 -10.83 -15.21 -11.76
CA LEU A 221 -12.20 -15.46 -11.30
C LEU A 221 -12.97 -16.32 -12.30
N GLU A 222 -12.89 -16.01 -13.59
CA GLU A 222 -13.54 -16.82 -14.63
C GLU A 222 -12.93 -18.23 -14.74
N ALA A 223 -11.62 -18.36 -14.52
CA ALA A 223 -10.97 -19.67 -14.49
C ALA A 223 -11.42 -20.52 -13.29
N GLN A 224 -11.55 -19.92 -12.11
CA GLN A 224 -12.07 -20.59 -10.90
C GLN A 224 -13.54 -21.01 -11.07
N SER A 225 -14.34 -20.21 -11.76
CA SER A 225 -15.74 -20.49 -12.10
C SER A 225 -15.90 -21.51 -13.24
N GLY A 226 -14.80 -22.07 -13.78
CA GLY A 226 -14.83 -23.04 -14.88
C GLY A 226 -14.99 -22.41 -16.27
N ASN A 227 -15.06 -21.09 -16.38
CA ASN A 227 -15.28 -20.36 -17.63
C ASN A 227 -13.96 -20.14 -18.41
N ALA A 228 -13.27 -21.22 -18.76
CA ALA A 228 -11.93 -21.17 -19.36
C ALA A 228 -11.81 -20.29 -20.61
N SER A 229 -12.87 -20.17 -21.41
CA SER A 229 -12.87 -19.33 -22.62
C SER A 229 -12.86 -17.84 -22.28
N LYS A 230 -13.66 -17.41 -21.30
CA LYS A 230 -13.67 -16.01 -20.83
C LYS A 230 -12.39 -15.68 -20.07
N ALA A 231 -11.91 -16.59 -19.25
CA ALA A 231 -10.62 -16.43 -18.55
C ALA A 231 -9.49 -16.13 -19.53
N LEU A 232 -9.44 -16.84 -20.65
CA LEU A 232 -8.45 -16.62 -21.69
C LEU A 232 -8.53 -15.22 -22.30
N VAL A 233 -9.73 -14.74 -22.61
CA VAL A 233 -9.93 -13.39 -23.16
C VAL A 233 -9.37 -12.32 -22.18
N TYR A 234 -9.68 -12.44 -20.91
CA TYR A 234 -9.16 -11.52 -19.90
C TYR A 234 -7.63 -11.60 -19.74
N TYR A 235 -7.06 -12.81 -19.75
CA TYR A 235 -5.60 -12.97 -19.71
C TYR A 235 -4.91 -12.36 -20.94
N GLU A 236 -5.49 -12.49 -22.13
CA GLU A 236 -4.95 -11.87 -23.35
C GLU A 236 -5.01 -10.35 -23.26
N GLN A 237 -6.14 -9.78 -22.80
CA GLN A 237 -6.26 -8.36 -22.56
C GLN A 237 -5.23 -7.87 -21.53
N SER A 238 -5.08 -8.59 -20.41
CA SER A 238 -4.07 -8.29 -19.41
C SER A 238 -2.65 -8.28 -20.01
N ALA A 239 -2.31 -9.31 -20.79
CA ALA A 239 -0.98 -9.39 -21.42
C ALA A 239 -0.73 -8.24 -22.40
N THR A 240 -1.75 -7.81 -23.14
CA THR A 240 -1.64 -6.68 -24.10
C THR A 240 -1.45 -5.35 -23.37
N MET A 241 -2.11 -5.16 -22.24
CA MET A 241 -2.01 -3.92 -21.44
C MET A 241 -0.74 -3.87 -20.56
N GLN A 242 -0.06 -5.00 -20.37
CA GLN A 242 1.10 -5.08 -19.48
C GLN A 242 2.35 -4.47 -20.12
N THR A 243 2.94 -3.50 -19.45
CA THR A 243 4.16 -2.81 -19.91
C THR A 243 5.46 -3.42 -19.35
N ASP A 244 5.39 -4.15 -18.24
CA ASP A 244 6.54 -4.88 -17.68
C ASP A 244 6.73 -6.22 -18.41
N PRO A 245 7.85 -6.43 -19.14
CA PRO A 245 8.09 -7.66 -19.88
C PRO A 245 8.07 -8.93 -18.99
N ASN A 246 8.53 -8.84 -17.75
CA ASN A 246 8.53 -9.98 -16.85
C ASN A 246 7.11 -10.38 -16.41
N LYS A 247 6.27 -9.39 -16.12
CA LYS A 247 4.86 -9.64 -15.83
C LYS A 247 4.12 -10.15 -17.06
N GLN A 248 4.34 -9.55 -18.21
CA GLN A 248 3.77 -9.98 -19.49
C GLN A 248 4.14 -11.44 -19.81
N ALA A 249 5.41 -11.81 -19.66
CA ALA A 249 5.89 -13.18 -19.84
C ALA A 249 5.18 -14.17 -18.89
N ARG A 250 4.94 -13.78 -17.63
CA ARG A 250 4.21 -14.61 -16.65
C ARG A 250 2.76 -14.86 -17.10
N ILE A 251 2.10 -13.86 -17.66
CA ILE A 251 0.71 -13.98 -18.15
C ILE A 251 0.69 -14.95 -19.34
N TYR A 252 1.56 -14.75 -20.34
CA TYR A 252 1.64 -15.67 -21.48
C TYR A 252 1.98 -17.10 -21.05
N TYR A 253 2.88 -17.28 -20.07
CA TYR A 253 3.20 -18.60 -19.55
C TYR A 253 1.99 -19.26 -18.89
N LYS A 254 1.19 -18.50 -18.12
CA LYS A 254 -0.05 -19.01 -17.52
C LYS A 254 -1.04 -19.47 -18.60
N ILE A 255 -1.26 -18.69 -19.64
CA ILE A 255 -2.12 -19.06 -20.77
C ILE A 255 -1.59 -20.35 -21.43
N ALA A 256 -0.28 -20.44 -21.67
CA ALA A 256 0.35 -21.61 -22.25
C ALA A 256 0.10 -22.89 -21.43
N GLU A 257 0.26 -22.80 -20.08
CA GLU A 257 0.00 -23.92 -19.17
C GLU A 257 -1.47 -24.37 -19.19
N GLU A 258 -2.43 -23.44 -19.23
CA GLU A 258 -3.86 -23.78 -19.34
C GLU A 258 -4.17 -24.48 -20.68
N LYS A 259 -3.61 -24.00 -21.79
CA LYS A 259 -3.74 -24.66 -23.09
C LYS A 259 -3.08 -26.05 -23.09
N ARG A 260 -1.92 -26.19 -22.47
CA ARG A 260 -1.22 -27.48 -22.36
C ARG A 260 -2.02 -28.48 -21.53
N LYS A 261 -2.55 -28.07 -20.37
CA LYS A 261 -3.39 -28.92 -19.50
C LYS A 261 -4.66 -29.42 -20.21
N SER A 262 -5.24 -28.57 -21.07
CA SER A 262 -6.41 -28.90 -21.87
C SER A 262 -6.09 -29.71 -23.17
N GLY A 263 -4.85 -30.20 -23.35
CA GLY A 263 -4.42 -30.94 -24.50
C GLY A 263 -4.23 -30.15 -25.79
N ARG A 264 -4.36 -28.82 -25.74
CA ARG A 264 -4.24 -27.93 -26.91
C ARG A 264 -2.77 -27.54 -27.14
N TYR A 265 -1.94 -28.53 -27.47
CA TYR A 265 -0.47 -28.37 -27.52
C TYR A 265 0.01 -27.33 -28.54
N ASN A 266 -0.61 -27.22 -29.72
CA ASN A 266 -0.25 -26.22 -30.71
C ASN A 266 -0.50 -24.79 -30.20
N ALA A 267 -1.64 -24.57 -29.56
CA ALA A 267 -1.95 -23.29 -28.93
C ALA A 267 -1.00 -22.99 -27.76
N ALA A 268 -0.70 -23.99 -26.93
CA ALA A 268 0.26 -23.85 -25.84
C ALA A 268 1.65 -23.41 -26.36
N ARG A 269 2.14 -24.05 -27.43
CA ARG A 269 3.42 -23.68 -28.06
C ARG A 269 3.43 -22.25 -28.55
N THR A 270 2.33 -21.76 -29.14
CA THR A 270 2.21 -20.37 -29.58
C THR A 270 2.42 -19.41 -28.39
N TYR A 271 1.82 -19.68 -27.23
CA TYR A 271 1.96 -18.82 -26.06
C TYR A 271 3.33 -18.95 -25.39
N TYR A 272 3.97 -20.13 -25.37
CA TYR A 272 5.36 -20.24 -24.93
C TYR A 272 6.30 -19.45 -25.83
N ASN A 273 6.05 -19.42 -27.15
CA ASN A 273 6.83 -18.56 -28.05
C ASN A 273 6.58 -17.07 -27.76
N LYS A 274 5.36 -16.66 -27.40
CA LYS A 274 5.12 -15.28 -26.91
C LYS A 274 5.91 -14.98 -25.64
N VAL A 275 6.07 -15.94 -24.71
CA VAL A 275 6.99 -15.77 -23.56
C VAL A 275 8.41 -15.53 -24.05
N LEU A 276 8.91 -16.33 -24.97
CA LEU A 276 10.27 -16.22 -25.48
C LEU A 276 10.51 -14.92 -26.25
N ASN A 277 9.49 -14.38 -26.93
CA ASN A 277 9.58 -13.08 -27.60
C ASN A 277 9.83 -11.91 -26.62
N VAL A 278 9.23 -11.94 -25.44
CA VAL A 278 9.42 -10.90 -24.40
C VAL A 278 10.54 -11.24 -23.41
N LYS A 279 10.86 -12.53 -23.26
CA LYS A 279 11.91 -13.04 -22.38
C LYS A 279 12.69 -14.18 -23.06
N PRO A 280 13.64 -13.86 -23.96
CA PRO A 280 14.34 -14.84 -24.78
C PRO A 280 15.06 -15.96 -23.99
N ASN A 281 15.47 -15.69 -22.76
CA ASN A 281 16.22 -16.62 -21.93
C ASN A 281 15.31 -17.43 -20.95
N ASP A 282 14.00 -17.53 -21.18
CA ASP A 282 13.13 -18.35 -20.33
C ASP A 282 13.29 -19.85 -20.62
N GLY A 283 14.24 -20.49 -19.93
CA GLY A 283 14.56 -21.92 -20.09
C GLY A 283 13.35 -22.83 -19.84
N ARG A 284 12.41 -22.44 -19.00
CA ARG A 284 11.18 -23.21 -18.73
C ARG A 284 10.32 -23.35 -19.99
N SER A 285 10.15 -22.25 -20.73
CA SER A 285 9.38 -22.26 -21.97
C SER A 285 10.02 -23.14 -23.04
N TYR A 286 11.35 -23.11 -23.20
CA TYR A 286 12.06 -24.03 -24.10
C TYR A 286 11.85 -25.49 -23.71
N LEU A 287 12.01 -25.83 -22.43
CA LEU A 287 11.78 -27.20 -21.95
C LEU A 287 10.35 -27.69 -22.20
N LYS A 288 9.35 -26.82 -22.00
CA LYS A 288 7.94 -27.17 -22.27
C LYS A 288 7.68 -27.37 -23.76
N ILE A 289 8.24 -26.54 -24.63
CA ILE A 289 8.12 -26.70 -26.08
C ILE A 289 8.78 -28.03 -26.50
N ALA A 290 9.99 -28.30 -26.05
CA ALA A 290 10.71 -29.54 -26.39
C ALA A 290 9.93 -30.79 -25.93
N ALA A 291 9.41 -30.80 -24.71
CA ALA A 291 8.61 -31.91 -24.18
C ALA A 291 7.32 -32.14 -24.99
N MET A 292 6.67 -31.08 -25.47
CA MET A 292 5.46 -31.23 -26.31
C MET A 292 5.80 -31.77 -27.71
N ILE A 293 6.94 -31.35 -28.29
CA ILE A 293 7.41 -31.86 -29.57
C ILE A 293 7.74 -33.37 -29.44
N ALA A 294 8.52 -33.72 -28.41
CA ALA A 294 8.85 -35.14 -28.15
C ALA A 294 7.60 -36.02 -27.98
N LYS A 295 6.58 -35.53 -27.26
CA LYS A 295 5.32 -36.25 -27.05
C LYS A 295 4.46 -36.38 -28.30
N SER A 296 4.60 -35.45 -29.26
CA SER A 296 3.84 -35.48 -30.53
C SER A 296 4.59 -36.13 -31.68
N SER A 297 5.86 -36.48 -31.50
CA SER A 297 6.68 -37.16 -32.53
C SER A 297 6.50 -38.65 -32.46
N SER A 298 6.13 -39.25 -33.59
CA SER A 298 6.07 -40.72 -33.75
C SER A 298 7.45 -41.37 -33.66
N ASP A 299 8.53 -40.60 -33.86
CA ASP A 299 9.90 -41.11 -33.83
C ASP A 299 10.48 -41.25 -32.41
N CYS A 300 9.85 -40.63 -31.41
CA CYS A 300 10.25 -40.74 -30.01
C CYS A 300 9.47 -41.83 -29.27
N GLY A 301 9.30 -43.02 -29.90
CA GLY A 301 8.72 -44.23 -29.34
C GLY A 301 7.97 -44.01 -28.01
N GLY A 302 6.72 -43.55 -28.10
CA GLY A 302 5.92 -43.35 -26.90
C GLY A 302 5.53 -44.70 -26.31
N THR A 303 6.26 -45.16 -25.33
CA THR A 303 5.80 -46.16 -24.35
C THR A 303 5.11 -45.46 -23.21
#